data_def17674adb9a290dab067580bb05530
#
_entry.id   def17674adb9a290dab067580bb05530
#
_cell.length_a   1.000
_cell.length_b   1.000
_cell.length_c   1.000
_cell.angle_alpha   90.00
_cell.angle_beta   90.00
_cell.angle_gamma   90.00
#
_symmetry.space_group_name_H-M   'P 1'
#
loop_
_entity.id
_entity.type
_entity.pdbx_description
1 polymer ?
#
loop_
_entity_poly.entity_id
_entity_poly.type
_entity_poly.pdbx_seq_one_letter_code
_entity_poly.pdbx_strand_id
1 'polypeptide(L)'
;DLKDLKKLIDNQIQNQYKMNLEALEKESILEQLQKNYKIELPKNLVEQEMLVMTQNLNKEDLENNKKENEKIATSRVKLGLLLNEIGEKNNLKVTEDELKNEVQKQVQSMPNQQKQILDYYQKNPSAAVSLRGSIYEEKIINLIKEKSKHTKKAISTKEAEQIIKNHQK
;
A
#
# COMPACT_ATOMS: atom_id res chain seq x y z
N ASP A 1 -35.82 -8.03 -1.73
CA ASP A 1 -36.57 -7.83 -2.99
C ASP A 1 -35.61 -7.36 -4.11
N LEU A 2 -36.12 -7.17 -5.32
CA LEU A 2 -35.33 -6.73 -6.49
C LEU A 2 -34.65 -5.36 -6.26
N LYS A 3 -35.28 -4.48 -5.47
CA LYS A 3 -34.76 -3.16 -5.13
C LYS A 3 -33.56 -3.25 -4.19
N ASP A 4 -33.61 -4.16 -3.21
CA ASP A 4 -32.50 -4.41 -2.29
C ASP A 4 -31.31 -5.04 -3.02
N LEU A 5 -31.58 -5.97 -3.94
CA LEU A 5 -30.53 -6.56 -4.78
C LEU A 5 -29.83 -5.51 -5.65
N LYS A 6 -30.58 -4.63 -6.31
CA LYS A 6 -30.00 -3.53 -7.10
C LYS A 6 -29.14 -2.62 -6.22
N LYS A 7 -29.62 -2.26 -5.03
CA LYS A 7 -28.85 -1.43 -4.10
C LYS A 7 -27.57 -2.11 -3.61
N LEU A 8 -27.61 -3.41 -3.36
CA LEU A 8 -26.41 -4.18 -2.98
C LEU A 8 -25.38 -4.20 -4.11
N ILE A 9 -25.82 -4.44 -5.35
CA ILE A 9 -24.94 -4.45 -6.54
C ILE A 9 -24.35 -3.06 -6.75
N ASP A 10 -25.14 -2.01 -6.66
CA ASP A 10 -24.69 -0.63 -6.83
C ASP A 10 -23.63 -0.25 -5.77
N ASN A 11 -23.90 -0.56 -4.51
CA ASN A 11 -22.92 -0.38 -3.43
C ASN A 11 -21.62 -1.17 -3.66
N GLN A 12 -21.72 -2.40 -4.16
CA GLN A 12 -20.55 -3.22 -4.44
C GLN A 12 -19.71 -2.62 -5.58
N ILE A 13 -20.36 -2.15 -6.64
CA ILE A 13 -19.70 -1.49 -7.76
C ILE A 13 -19.03 -0.19 -7.28
N GLN A 14 -19.74 0.65 -6.54
CA GLN A 14 -19.18 1.90 -5.99
C GLN A 14 -17.97 1.64 -5.10
N ASN A 15 -18.04 0.63 -4.22
CA ASN A 15 -16.91 0.26 -3.38
C ASN A 15 -15.71 -0.23 -4.19
N GLN A 16 -15.94 -1.01 -5.26
CA GLN A 16 -14.87 -1.47 -6.14
C GLN A 16 -14.14 -0.29 -6.83
N TYR A 17 -14.90 0.66 -7.40
CA TYR A 17 -14.32 1.86 -7.99
C TYR A 17 -13.57 2.70 -6.97
N LYS A 18 -14.15 2.89 -5.78
CA LYS A 18 -13.52 3.62 -4.69
C LYS A 18 -12.17 3.02 -4.32
N MET A 19 -12.11 1.71 -4.08
CA MET A 19 -10.85 1.03 -3.75
C MET A 19 -9.79 1.20 -4.84
N ASN A 20 -10.17 1.04 -6.11
CA ASN A 20 -9.25 1.21 -7.22
C ASN A 20 -8.73 2.66 -7.32
N LEU A 21 -9.60 3.65 -7.19
CA LEU A 21 -9.22 5.06 -7.24
C LEU A 21 -8.34 5.47 -6.04
N GLU A 22 -8.64 4.94 -4.85
CA GLU A 22 -7.80 5.16 -3.66
C GLU A 22 -6.40 4.56 -3.83
N ALA A 23 -6.30 3.38 -4.45
CA ALA A 23 -5.01 2.77 -4.77
C ALA A 23 -4.20 3.63 -5.75
N LEU A 24 -4.85 4.14 -6.82
CA LEU A 24 -4.22 5.03 -7.80
C LEU A 24 -3.78 6.37 -7.17
N GLU A 25 -4.62 6.95 -6.32
CA GLU A 25 -4.29 8.17 -5.58
C GLU A 25 -3.04 7.95 -4.70
N LYS A 26 -3.01 6.84 -3.97
CA LYS A 26 -1.86 6.45 -3.15
C LYS A 26 -0.60 6.34 -4.00
N GLU A 27 -0.65 5.61 -5.10
CA GLU A 27 0.49 5.42 -6.01
C GLU A 27 0.97 6.76 -6.57
N SER A 28 0.07 7.62 -7.00
CA SER A 28 0.40 8.98 -7.47
C SER A 28 1.09 9.82 -6.40
N ILE A 29 0.64 9.76 -5.14
CA ILE A 29 1.29 10.44 -4.02
C ILE A 29 2.71 9.92 -3.83
N LEU A 30 2.90 8.60 -3.81
CA LEU A 30 4.21 7.97 -3.63
C LEU A 30 5.18 8.31 -4.77
N GLU A 31 4.70 8.32 -6.02
CA GLU A 31 5.49 8.78 -7.17
C GLU A 31 5.92 10.25 -7.04
N GLN A 32 4.99 11.13 -6.65
CA GLN A 32 5.31 12.56 -6.47
C GLN A 32 6.34 12.76 -5.35
N LEU A 33 6.25 12.01 -4.25
CA LEU A 33 7.27 12.03 -3.20
C LEU A 33 8.64 11.63 -3.76
N GLN A 34 8.70 10.55 -4.54
CA GLN A 34 9.95 10.08 -5.14
C GLN A 34 10.54 11.09 -6.15
N LYS A 35 9.71 11.74 -6.95
CA LYS A 35 10.16 12.71 -7.97
C LYS A 35 10.65 14.01 -7.33
N ASN A 36 9.94 14.52 -6.33
CA ASN A 36 10.17 15.84 -5.78
C ASN A 36 11.31 15.89 -4.75
N TYR A 37 11.64 14.77 -4.12
CA TYR A 37 12.68 14.73 -3.10
C TYR A 37 13.89 13.92 -3.58
N LYS A 38 15.05 14.57 -3.56
CA LYS A 38 16.35 13.91 -3.78
C LYS A 38 17.01 13.68 -2.43
N ILE A 39 17.27 12.43 -2.09
CA ILE A 39 17.95 12.04 -0.87
C ILE A 39 19.12 11.11 -1.23
N GLU A 40 20.19 11.22 -0.47
CA GLU A 40 21.28 10.26 -0.56
C GLU A 40 20.86 8.96 0.12
N LEU A 41 21.06 7.85 -0.58
CA LEU A 41 20.66 6.53 -0.10
C LEU A 41 21.88 5.78 0.42
N PRO A 42 21.83 5.26 1.66
CA PRO A 42 22.87 4.36 2.17
C PRO A 42 22.93 3.09 1.31
N LYS A 43 24.09 2.81 0.72
CA LYS A 43 24.29 1.65 -0.17
C LYS A 43 23.92 0.33 0.50
N ASN A 44 24.27 0.18 1.77
CA ASN A 44 23.98 -1.02 2.55
C ASN A 44 22.46 -1.30 2.66
N LEU A 45 21.62 -0.27 2.74
CA LEU A 45 20.16 -0.47 2.77
C LEU A 45 19.63 -0.94 1.42
N VAL A 46 20.15 -0.40 0.31
CA VAL A 46 19.77 -0.84 -1.03
C VAL A 46 20.20 -2.30 -1.26
N GLU A 47 21.42 -2.66 -0.85
CA GLU A 47 21.92 -4.04 -0.93
C GLU A 47 21.08 -5.01 -0.09
N GLN A 48 20.70 -4.62 1.13
CA GLN A 48 19.82 -5.42 1.99
C GLN A 48 18.44 -5.62 1.37
N GLU A 49 17.84 -4.55 0.84
CA GLU A 49 16.54 -4.64 0.18
C GLU A 49 16.62 -5.54 -1.07
N MET A 50 17.69 -5.43 -1.85
CA MET A 50 17.93 -6.34 -2.97
C MET A 50 17.98 -7.80 -2.52
N LEU A 51 18.72 -8.10 -1.45
CA LEU A 51 18.81 -9.47 -0.92
C LEU A 51 17.44 -10.00 -0.50
N VAL A 52 16.64 -9.18 0.19
CA VAL A 52 15.29 -9.57 0.61
C VAL A 52 14.38 -9.82 -0.60
N MET A 53 14.41 -8.92 -1.59
CA MET A 53 13.58 -9.06 -2.80
C MET A 53 13.94 -10.29 -3.64
N THR A 54 15.19 -10.64 -3.65
CA THR A 54 15.72 -11.66 -4.58
C THR A 54 15.99 -13.02 -3.94
N GLN A 55 15.74 -13.17 -2.64
CA GLN A 55 16.04 -14.39 -1.88
C GLN A 55 15.41 -15.68 -2.44
N ASN A 56 14.29 -15.56 -3.15
CA ASN A 56 13.56 -16.70 -3.74
C ASN A 56 13.75 -16.83 -5.28
N LEU A 57 14.58 -15.97 -5.88
CA LEU A 57 14.85 -16.02 -7.31
C LEU A 57 15.99 -16.98 -7.62
N ASN A 58 15.92 -17.65 -8.77
CA ASN A 58 17.03 -18.45 -9.26
C ASN A 58 18.17 -17.55 -9.79
N LYS A 59 19.35 -18.12 -10.01
CA LYS A 59 20.55 -17.36 -10.44
C LYS A 59 20.39 -16.69 -11.80
N GLU A 60 19.69 -17.33 -12.72
CA GLU A 60 19.47 -16.82 -14.07
C GLU A 60 18.57 -15.59 -14.07
N ASP A 61 17.47 -15.64 -13.31
CA ASP A 61 16.56 -14.49 -13.14
C ASP A 61 17.24 -13.34 -12.40
N LEU A 62 18.14 -13.64 -11.45
CA LEU A 62 18.93 -12.64 -10.74
C LEU A 62 19.85 -11.86 -11.67
N GLU A 63 20.58 -12.55 -12.57
CA GLU A 63 21.50 -11.92 -13.50
C GLU A 63 20.76 -11.13 -14.57
N ASN A 64 19.70 -11.71 -15.14
CA ASN A 64 18.92 -11.10 -16.21
C ASN A 64 18.20 -9.82 -15.75
N ASN A 65 17.75 -9.76 -14.50
CA ASN A 65 16.97 -8.65 -13.97
C ASN A 65 17.75 -7.77 -12.97
N LYS A 66 19.07 -7.93 -12.85
CA LYS A 66 19.89 -7.25 -11.84
C LYS A 66 19.67 -5.72 -11.81
N LYS A 67 19.73 -5.06 -12.97
CA LYS A 67 19.55 -3.60 -13.06
C LYS A 67 18.13 -3.15 -12.67
N GLU A 68 17.14 -3.95 -13.04
CA GLU A 68 15.75 -3.63 -12.70
C GLU A 68 15.51 -3.85 -11.21
N ASN A 69 15.99 -4.96 -10.65
CA ASN A 69 15.91 -5.22 -9.21
C ASN A 69 16.62 -4.13 -8.40
N GLU A 70 17.76 -3.63 -8.86
CA GLU A 70 18.48 -2.53 -8.22
C GLU A 70 17.67 -1.23 -8.24
N LYS A 71 17.02 -0.90 -9.35
CA LYS A 71 16.13 0.26 -9.43
C LYS A 71 14.93 0.13 -8.49
N ILE A 72 14.31 -1.04 -8.45
CA ILE A 72 13.17 -1.30 -7.57
C ILE A 72 13.62 -1.19 -6.11
N ALA A 73 14.72 -1.82 -5.71
CA ALA A 73 15.27 -1.75 -4.37
C ALA A 73 15.60 -0.30 -3.98
N THR A 74 16.27 0.43 -4.87
CA THR A 74 16.57 1.86 -4.67
C THR A 74 15.32 2.70 -4.46
N SER A 75 14.29 2.47 -5.28
CA SER A 75 12.99 3.14 -5.18
C SER A 75 12.30 2.84 -3.84
N ARG A 76 12.28 1.56 -3.43
CA ARG A 76 11.68 1.13 -2.16
C ARG A 76 12.39 1.71 -0.95
N VAL A 77 13.71 1.66 -0.92
CA VAL A 77 14.51 2.25 0.18
C VAL A 77 14.27 3.75 0.26
N LYS A 78 14.31 4.44 -0.90
CA LYS A 78 14.03 5.88 -0.96
C LYS A 78 12.68 6.21 -0.37
N LEU A 79 11.65 5.49 -0.79
CA LEU A 79 10.29 5.72 -0.34
C LEU A 79 10.15 5.43 1.16
N GLY A 80 10.72 4.32 1.63
CA GLY A 80 10.72 3.97 3.06
C GLY A 80 11.34 5.06 3.94
N LEU A 81 12.49 5.61 3.53
CA LEU A 81 13.15 6.69 4.25
C LEU A 81 12.33 7.99 4.25
N LEU A 82 11.74 8.35 3.10
CA LEU A 82 10.87 9.53 3.01
C LEU A 82 9.62 9.40 3.89
N LEU A 83 8.97 8.25 3.84
CA LEU A 83 7.79 8.00 4.67
C LEU A 83 8.14 8.01 6.15
N ASN A 84 9.25 7.37 6.54
CA ASN A 84 9.71 7.39 7.93
C ASN A 84 9.95 8.80 8.43
N GLU A 85 10.65 9.63 7.66
CA GLU A 85 10.93 11.03 8.01
C GLU A 85 9.63 11.85 8.18
N ILE A 86 8.65 11.65 7.27
CA ILE A 86 7.35 12.31 7.37
C ILE A 86 6.62 11.86 8.64
N GLY A 87 6.62 10.57 8.91
CA GLY A 87 5.95 10.01 10.08
C GLY A 87 6.57 10.46 11.39
N GLU A 88 7.89 10.45 11.50
CA GLU A 88 8.62 10.92 12.69
C GLU A 88 8.37 12.41 12.95
N LYS A 89 8.50 13.26 11.93
CA LYS A 89 8.25 14.71 12.06
C LYS A 89 6.83 15.05 12.48
N ASN A 90 5.87 14.18 12.21
CA ASN A 90 4.48 14.37 12.60
C ASN A 90 4.07 13.50 13.80
N ASN A 91 5.02 12.86 14.48
CA ASN A 91 4.79 11.99 15.66
C ASN A 91 3.75 10.88 15.40
N LEU A 92 3.70 10.35 14.17
CA LEU A 92 2.80 9.26 13.82
C LEU A 92 3.30 7.95 14.44
N LYS A 93 2.39 7.24 15.08
CA LYS A 93 2.66 5.92 15.66
C LYS A 93 1.49 5.01 15.36
N VAL A 94 1.76 3.73 15.24
CA VAL A 94 0.73 2.70 15.14
C VAL A 94 0.52 2.10 16.52
N THR A 95 -0.69 2.22 17.04
CA THR A 95 -1.08 1.68 18.34
C THR A 95 -1.44 0.19 18.24
N GLU A 96 -1.43 -0.51 19.38
CA GLU A 96 -1.87 -1.91 19.44
C GLU A 96 -3.36 -2.06 19.07
N ASP A 97 -4.16 -1.06 19.40
CA ASP A 97 -5.60 -1.08 19.07
C ASP A 97 -5.84 -0.91 17.56
N GLU A 98 -5.05 -0.08 16.88
CA GLU A 98 -5.11 0.04 15.41
C GLU A 98 -4.72 -1.28 14.75
N LEU A 99 -3.68 -1.94 15.25
CA LEU A 99 -3.26 -3.25 14.75
C LEU A 99 -4.37 -4.31 14.95
N LYS A 100 -4.95 -4.38 16.15
CA LYS A 100 -6.06 -5.30 16.44
C LYS A 100 -7.27 -5.03 15.56
N ASN A 101 -7.63 -3.75 15.40
CA ASN A 101 -8.75 -3.36 14.55
C ASN A 101 -8.54 -3.78 13.10
N GLU A 102 -7.31 -3.68 12.57
CA GLU A 102 -7.02 -4.07 11.20
C GLU A 102 -7.09 -5.60 11.02
N VAL A 103 -6.56 -6.36 11.97
CA VAL A 103 -6.74 -7.82 12.00
C VAL A 103 -8.23 -8.19 12.06
N GLN A 104 -9.01 -7.46 12.87
CA GLN A 104 -10.45 -7.71 12.99
C GLN A 104 -11.22 -7.39 11.71
N LYS A 105 -10.85 -6.35 10.96
CA LYS A 105 -11.41 -6.07 9.63
C LYS A 105 -11.14 -7.23 8.66
N GLN A 106 -9.92 -7.78 8.65
CA GLN A 106 -9.60 -8.94 7.83
C GLN A 106 -10.44 -10.16 8.22
N VAL A 107 -10.61 -10.40 9.51
CA VAL A 107 -11.49 -11.47 10.03
C VAL A 107 -12.93 -11.26 9.56
N GLN A 108 -13.45 -10.06 9.62
CA GLN A 108 -14.83 -9.73 9.18
C GLN A 108 -15.01 -9.88 7.66
N SER A 109 -13.97 -9.58 6.88
CA SER A 109 -14.01 -9.75 5.42
C SER A 109 -13.98 -11.22 4.98
N MET A 110 -13.48 -12.13 5.84
CA MET A 110 -13.37 -13.56 5.58
C MET A 110 -13.97 -14.41 6.73
N PRO A 111 -15.30 -14.42 6.92
CA PRO A 111 -15.94 -15.05 8.08
C PRO A 111 -15.61 -16.51 8.28
N ASN A 112 -15.36 -17.25 7.18
CA ASN A 112 -15.05 -18.69 7.23
C ASN A 112 -13.58 -18.98 7.59
N GLN A 113 -12.72 -17.97 7.69
CA GLN A 113 -11.28 -18.11 7.93
C GLN A 113 -10.80 -17.41 9.21
N GLN A 114 -11.71 -17.04 10.10
CA GLN A 114 -11.39 -16.28 11.33
C GLN A 114 -10.26 -16.91 12.13
N LYS A 115 -10.38 -18.21 12.44
CA LYS A 115 -9.36 -18.93 13.21
C LYS A 115 -8.01 -18.94 12.51
N GLN A 116 -8.00 -19.14 11.18
CA GLN A 116 -6.76 -19.19 10.40
C GLN A 116 -6.05 -17.83 10.39
N ILE A 117 -6.81 -16.74 10.27
CA ILE A 117 -6.25 -15.38 10.29
C ILE A 117 -5.64 -15.05 11.65
N LEU A 118 -6.36 -15.34 12.74
CA LEU A 118 -5.87 -15.12 14.10
C LEU A 118 -4.63 -15.97 14.40
N ASP A 119 -4.67 -17.26 14.08
CA ASP A 119 -3.54 -18.18 14.24
C ASP A 119 -2.31 -17.73 13.42
N TYR A 120 -2.54 -17.19 12.21
CA TYR A 120 -1.47 -16.69 11.36
C TYR A 120 -0.71 -15.53 12.02
N TYR A 121 -1.41 -14.52 12.54
CA TYR A 121 -0.76 -13.39 13.21
C TYR A 121 -0.13 -13.77 14.55
N GLN A 122 -0.70 -14.72 15.28
CA GLN A 122 -0.11 -15.23 16.52
C GLN A 122 1.18 -16.03 16.29
N LYS A 123 1.23 -16.83 15.24
CA LYS A 123 2.38 -17.71 14.93
C LYS A 123 3.46 -17.02 14.12
N ASN A 124 3.17 -15.89 13.47
CA ASN A 124 4.08 -15.18 12.59
C ASN A 124 4.27 -13.72 13.04
N PRO A 125 5.19 -13.45 13.96
CA PRO A 125 5.48 -12.08 14.42
C PRO A 125 5.86 -11.13 13.27
N SER A 126 6.53 -11.64 12.22
CA SER A 126 6.87 -10.86 11.02
C SER A 126 5.65 -10.35 10.27
N ALA A 127 4.54 -11.13 10.26
CA ALA A 127 3.29 -10.69 9.65
C ALA A 127 2.68 -9.49 10.39
N ALA A 128 2.74 -9.51 11.74
CA ALA A 128 2.29 -8.37 12.55
C ALA A 128 3.15 -7.12 12.31
N VAL A 129 4.47 -7.29 12.15
CA VAL A 129 5.38 -6.18 11.80
C VAL A 129 5.04 -5.62 10.42
N SER A 130 4.81 -6.47 9.42
CA SER A 130 4.42 -6.05 8.08
C SER A 130 3.07 -5.31 8.08
N LEU A 131 2.09 -5.82 8.82
CA LEU A 131 0.80 -5.15 8.96
C LEU A 131 0.92 -3.78 9.63
N ARG A 132 1.76 -3.67 10.67
CA ARG A 132 2.08 -2.39 11.32
C ARG A 132 2.71 -1.40 10.34
N GLY A 133 3.61 -1.87 9.47
CA GLY A 133 4.20 -1.08 8.40
C GLY A 133 3.15 -0.55 7.43
N SER A 134 2.19 -1.39 7.02
CA SER A 134 1.09 -1.00 6.12
C SER A 134 0.17 0.04 6.75
N ILE A 135 -0.18 -0.12 8.03
CA ILE A 135 -0.99 0.86 8.78
C ILE A 135 -0.23 2.19 8.90
N TYR A 136 1.07 2.14 9.19
CA TYR A 136 1.90 3.33 9.29
C TYR A 136 1.96 4.10 7.97
N GLU A 137 2.17 3.40 6.87
CA GLU A 137 2.15 3.99 5.52
C GLU A 137 0.80 4.63 5.21
N GLU A 138 -0.31 3.95 5.51
CA GLU A 138 -1.65 4.49 5.31
C GLU A 138 -1.90 5.77 6.12
N LYS A 139 -1.45 5.81 7.37
CA LYS A 139 -1.53 7.01 8.22
C LYS A 139 -0.75 8.19 7.62
N ILE A 140 0.44 7.92 7.06
CA ILE A 140 1.23 8.96 6.39
C ILE A 140 0.53 9.47 5.13
N ILE A 141 0.01 8.56 4.30
CA ILE A 141 -0.74 8.93 3.09
C ILE A 141 -1.97 9.77 3.46
N ASN A 142 -2.71 9.38 4.47
CA ASN A 142 -3.87 10.13 4.95
C ASN A 142 -3.46 11.52 5.46
N LEU A 143 -2.36 11.64 6.21
CA LEU A 143 -1.82 12.93 6.64
C LEU A 143 -1.44 13.82 5.44
N ILE A 144 -0.80 13.26 4.41
CA ILE A 144 -0.45 13.99 3.18
C ILE A 144 -1.73 14.48 2.49
N LYS A 145 -2.74 13.62 2.37
CA LYS A 145 -4.04 13.97 1.80
C LYS A 145 -4.70 15.11 2.57
N GLU A 146 -4.75 15.04 3.88
CA GLU A 146 -5.34 16.08 4.73
C GLU A 146 -4.64 17.44 4.57
N LYS A 147 -3.31 17.43 4.45
CA LYS A 147 -2.51 18.66 4.29
C LYS A 147 -2.45 19.17 2.85
N SER A 148 -2.88 18.37 1.88
CA SER A 148 -2.85 18.71 0.46
C SER A 148 -4.10 19.48 0.05
N LYS A 149 -3.95 20.39 -0.91
CA LYS A 149 -5.08 20.99 -1.60
C LYS A 149 -5.63 19.99 -2.60
N HIS A 150 -6.84 19.50 -2.40
CA HIS A 150 -7.46 18.61 -3.37
C HIS A 150 -8.66 19.26 -4.03
N THR A 151 -8.82 18.95 -5.32
CA THR A 151 -9.97 19.35 -6.10
C THR A 151 -10.79 18.09 -6.38
N LYS A 152 -12.03 18.07 -5.93
CA LYS A 152 -12.95 16.98 -6.27
C LYS A 152 -13.50 17.21 -7.66
N LYS A 153 -13.31 16.23 -8.55
CA LYS A 153 -13.92 16.21 -9.89
C LYS A 153 -14.86 15.01 -9.97
N ALA A 154 -16.13 15.27 -10.27
CA ALA A 154 -17.03 14.20 -10.63
C ALA A 154 -16.68 13.67 -12.02
N ILE A 155 -16.49 12.37 -12.14
CA ILE A 155 -16.18 11.68 -13.40
C ILE A 155 -17.22 10.61 -13.69
N SER A 156 -17.43 10.30 -14.95
CA SER A 156 -18.29 9.19 -15.36
C SER A 156 -17.61 7.85 -15.09
N THR A 157 -18.40 6.77 -15.03
CA THR A 157 -17.87 5.41 -14.89
C THR A 157 -16.91 5.05 -16.03
N LYS A 158 -17.17 5.50 -17.26
CA LYS A 158 -16.28 5.30 -18.42
C LYS A 158 -14.93 5.99 -18.23
N GLU A 159 -14.91 7.22 -17.70
CA GLU A 159 -13.67 7.93 -17.41
C GLU A 159 -12.89 7.24 -16.27
N ALA A 160 -13.58 6.78 -15.23
CA ALA A 160 -12.96 6.01 -14.14
C ALA A 160 -12.32 4.71 -14.66
N GLU A 161 -13.01 3.95 -15.50
CA GLU A 161 -12.46 2.74 -16.13
C GLU A 161 -11.23 3.04 -16.98
N GLN A 162 -11.25 4.15 -17.71
CA GLN A 162 -10.14 4.54 -18.58
C GLN A 162 -8.91 4.95 -17.77
N ILE A 163 -9.10 5.67 -16.66
CA ILE A 163 -8.03 6.01 -15.72
C ILE A 163 -7.42 4.74 -15.13
N ILE A 164 -8.24 3.81 -14.63
CA ILE A 164 -7.80 2.54 -14.05
C ILE A 164 -7.01 1.71 -15.08
N LYS A 165 -7.53 1.55 -16.31
CA LYS A 165 -6.85 0.81 -17.36
C LYS A 165 -5.52 1.41 -17.82
N ASN A 166 -5.42 2.72 -17.83
CA ASN A 166 -4.19 3.41 -18.23
C ASN A 166 -3.08 3.27 -17.18
N HIS A 167 -3.44 3.03 -15.94
CA HIS A 167 -2.48 2.88 -14.84
C HIS A 167 -2.01 1.42 -14.66
N GLN A 168 -2.74 0.45 -15.19
CA GLN A 168 -2.38 -0.97 -15.18
C GLN A 168 -1.45 -1.39 -16.32
N LYS A 169 -1.05 -0.45 -17.20
CA LYS A 169 -0.07 -0.63 -18.28
C LYS A 169 1.32 -0.15 -17.86
#